data_1a2230ad39a5b702ea0f599352b675e9
#
_entry.id   1a2230ad39a5b702ea0f599352b675e9
#
_cell.length_a   1.000
_cell.length_b   1.000
_cell.length_c   1.000
_cell.angle_alpha   90.00
_cell.angle_beta   90.00
_cell.angle_gamma   90.00
#
_symmetry.space_group_name_H-M   'P 1'
#
loop_
_entity.id
_entity.type
_entity.pdbx_description
1 polymer ?
#
loop_
_entity_poly.entity_id
_entity_poly.type
_entity_poly.pdbx_seq_one_letter_code
_entity_poly.pdbx_strand_id
1 'polypeptide(L)'
;MATNEEILKNEYFNLGKKEGIEKAQINSFEEGYKKGIEKGIEIGIYKSFLKTIKKLIEKNNNNNNYNKIIKIINKINFDNEDDLKQKYILIKTNLKNFHNKKNNNKIED
;
A
#
# COMPACT_ATOMS: atom_id res chain seq x y z
N MET A 1 31.00 47.33 -18.53
CA MET A 1 29.72 46.99 -19.19
C MET A 1 29.79 45.59 -19.76
N ALA A 2 28.79 44.79 -19.52
CA ALA A 2 28.68 43.48 -20.14
C ALA A 2 28.45 43.61 -21.65
N THR A 3 29.10 42.78 -22.46
CA THR A 3 28.88 42.73 -23.91
C THR A 3 27.53 42.15 -24.24
N ASN A 4 27.02 42.37 -25.44
CA ASN A 4 25.75 41.77 -25.88
C ASN A 4 25.81 40.24 -25.85
N GLU A 5 26.97 39.63 -26.14
CA GLU A 5 27.16 38.18 -26.06
C GLU A 5 27.03 37.66 -24.61
N GLU A 6 27.60 38.38 -23.66
CA GLU A 6 27.52 38.04 -22.25
C GLU A 6 26.09 38.15 -21.73
N ILE A 7 25.36 39.17 -22.13
CA ILE A 7 23.95 39.35 -21.78
C ILE A 7 23.13 38.18 -22.34
N LEU A 8 23.33 37.82 -23.60
CA LEU A 8 22.65 36.71 -24.24
C LEU A 8 22.96 35.37 -23.54
N LYS A 9 24.23 35.13 -23.24
CA LYS A 9 24.63 33.92 -22.50
C LYS A 9 23.93 33.82 -21.14
N ASN A 10 23.84 34.92 -20.41
CA ASN A 10 23.18 34.97 -19.12
C ASN A 10 21.67 34.71 -19.25
N GLU A 11 21.06 35.29 -20.28
CA GLU A 11 19.63 35.09 -20.57
C GLU A 11 19.33 33.64 -20.90
N TYR A 12 20.11 33.01 -21.79
CA TYR A 12 19.98 31.61 -22.14
C TYR A 12 20.24 30.69 -20.95
N PHE A 13 21.23 31.02 -20.13
CA PHE A 13 21.51 30.24 -18.92
C PHE A 13 20.34 30.29 -17.95
N ASN A 14 19.78 31.47 -17.69
CA ASN A 14 18.67 31.66 -16.79
C ASN A 14 17.40 30.98 -17.31
N LEU A 15 17.15 31.04 -18.62
CA LEU A 15 16.02 30.37 -19.27
C LEU A 15 16.13 28.85 -19.13
N GLY A 16 17.33 28.31 -19.42
CA GLY A 16 17.59 26.89 -19.29
C GLY A 16 17.43 26.38 -17.84
N LYS A 17 17.91 27.20 -16.89
CA LYS A 17 17.75 26.90 -15.46
C LYS A 17 16.28 26.86 -15.06
N LYS A 18 15.50 27.83 -15.50
CA LYS A 18 14.06 27.91 -15.24
C LYS A 18 13.33 26.70 -15.82
N GLU A 19 13.58 26.36 -17.07
CA GLU A 19 13.01 25.21 -17.74
C GLU A 19 13.38 23.91 -17.04
N GLY A 20 14.63 23.77 -16.61
CA GLY A 20 15.10 22.62 -15.86
C GLY A 20 14.39 22.44 -14.53
N ILE A 21 14.18 23.53 -13.79
CA ILE A 21 13.44 23.53 -12.54
C ILE A 21 11.99 23.13 -12.75
N GLU A 22 11.33 23.72 -13.75
CA GLU A 22 9.93 23.39 -14.09
C GLU A 22 9.78 21.92 -14.46
N LYS A 23 10.70 21.39 -15.28
CA LYS A 23 10.71 20.00 -15.68
C LYS A 23 10.90 19.06 -14.49
N ALA A 24 11.82 19.40 -13.57
CA ALA A 24 12.06 18.62 -12.37
C ALA A 24 10.84 18.64 -11.45
N GLN A 25 10.14 19.77 -11.32
CA GLN A 25 8.92 19.88 -10.54
C GLN A 25 7.79 19.02 -11.11
N ILE A 26 7.61 19.04 -12.44
CA ILE A 26 6.60 18.20 -13.11
C ILE A 26 6.91 16.72 -12.90
N ASN A 27 8.16 16.31 -13.11
CA ASN A 27 8.59 14.93 -12.94
C ASN A 27 8.39 14.46 -11.49
N SER A 28 8.74 15.30 -10.52
CA SER A 28 8.55 14.98 -9.10
C SER A 28 7.08 14.85 -8.74
N PHE A 29 6.24 15.72 -9.28
CA PHE A 29 4.80 15.65 -9.08
C PHE A 29 4.21 14.36 -9.66
N GLU A 30 4.56 14.03 -10.89
CA GLU A 30 4.08 12.81 -11.54
C GLU A 30 4.50 11.55 -10.78
N GLU A 31 5.75 11.50 -10.34
CA GLU A 31 6.28 10.39 -9.56
C GLU A 31 5.57 10.26 -8.21
N GLY A 32 5.39 11.38 -7.50
CA GLY A 32 4.68 11.41 -6.24
C GLY A 32 3.22 11.02 -6.38
N TYR A 33 2.55 11.47 -7.44
CA TYR A 33 1.17 11.13 -7.75
C TYR A 33 1.03 9.62 -8.02
N LYS A 34 1.92 9.07 -8.84
CA LYS A 34 1.94 7.63 -9.15
C LYS A 34 2.15 6.79 -7.90
N LYS A 35 3.12 7.15 -7.06
CA LYS A 35 3.38 6.47 -5.79
C LYS A 35 2.17 6.55 -4.84
N GLY A 36 1.52 7.71 -4.81
CA GLY A 36 0.32 7.91 -4.00
C GLY A 36 -0.84 7.02 -4.44
N ILE A 37 -1.05 6.88 -5.74
CA ILE A 37 -2.08 5.99 -6.30
C ILE A 37 -1.76 4.53 -5.96
N GLU A 38 -0.53 4.09 -6.19
CA GLU A 38 -0.09 2.72 -5.88
C GLU A 38 -0.30 2.39 -4.41
N LYS A 39 0.07 3.30 -3.52
CA LYS A 39 -0.11 3.15 -2.09
C LYS A 39 -1.58 3.14 -1.68
N GLY A 40 -2.39 3.99 -2.28
CA GLY A 40 -3.83 4.04 -2.05
C GLY A 40 -4.52 2.73 -2.45
N ILE A 41 -4.14 2.16 -3.59
CA ILE A 41 -4.63 0.87 -4.06
C ILE A 41 -4.23 -0.23 -3.08
N GLU A 42 -2.98 -0.28 -2.66
CA GLU A 42 -2.46 -1.26 -1.71
C GLU A 42 -3.25 -1.22 -0.40
N ILE A 43 -3.42 -0.05 0.18
CA ILE A 43 -4.18 0.16 1.42
C ILE A 43 -5.64 -0.25 1.25
N GLY A 44 -6.24 0.10 0.10
CA GLY A 44 -7.60 -0.27 -0.23
C GLY A 44 -7.79 -1.78 -0.28
N ILE A 45 -6.84 -2.51 -0.85
CA ILE A 45 -6.85 -3.98 -0.89
C ILE A 45 -6.80 -4.54 0.53
N TYR A 46 -5.90 -4.05 1.38
CA TYR A 46 -5.79 -4.52 2.76
C TYR A 46 -7.09 -4.28 3.54
N LYS A 47 -7.64 -3.07 3.46
CA LYS A 47 -8.90 -2.72 4.14
C LYS A 47 -10.06 -3.58 3.68
N SER A 48 -10.23 -3.75 2.37
CA SER A 48 -11.31 -4.55 1.79
C SER A 48 -11.22 -6.01 2.21
N PHE A 49 -10.02 -6.59 2.16
CA PHE A 49 -9.76 -7.95 2.59
C PHE A 49 -10.12 -8.14 4.08
N LEU A 50 -9.61 -7.28 4.95
CA LEU A 50 -9.82 -7.38 6.38
C LEU A 50 -11.29 -7.21 6.76
N LYS A 51 -11.99 -6.27 6.14
CA LYS A 51 -13.43 -6.06 6.36
C LYS A 51 -14.25 -7.25 5.88
N THR A 52 -13.89 -7.84 4.76
CA THR A 52 -14.58 -9.01 4.21
C THR A 52 -14.39 -10.22 5.12
N ILE A 53 -13.17 -10.48 5.57
CA ILE A 53 -12.87 -11.57 6.49
C ILE A 53 -13.63 -11.39 7.81
N LYS A 54 -13.67 -10.17 8.34
CA LYS A 54 -14.43 -9.87 9.55
C LYS A 54 -15.91 -10.23 9.41
N LYS A 55 -16.53 -9.84 8.29
CA LYS A 55 -17.94 -10.17 8.02
C LYS A 55 -18.16 -11.68 7.89
N LEU A 56 -17.28 -12.38 7.19
CA LEU A 56 -17.40 -13.83 7.00
C LEU A 56 -17.26 -14.56 8.34
N ILE A 57 -16.34 -14.14 9.18
CA ILE A 57 -16.11 -14.76 10.50
C ILE A 57 -17.29 -14.48 11.43
N GLU A 58 -17.87 -13.29 11.41
CA GLU A 58 -19.05 -12.94 12.20
C GLU A 58 -20.25 -13.81 11.84
N LYS A 59 -20.39 -14.19 10.56
CA LYS A 59 -21.44 -15.10 10.12
C LYS A 59 -21.22 -16.55 10.58
N ASN A 60 -19.98 -16.95 10.83
CA ASN A 60 -19.58 -18.31 11.18
C ASN A 60 -19.05 -18.41 12.61
N ASN A 61 -19.75 -17.77 13.54
CA ASN A 61 -19.38 -17.65 14.96
C ASN A 61 -19.07 -18.95 15.68
N ASN A 62 -19.62 -20.06 15.20
CA ASN A 62 -19.59 -21.33 15.91
C ASN A 62 -18.29 -22.12 15.70
N ASN A 63 -17.38 -21.61 14.88
CA ASN A 63 -16.14 -22.32 14.58
C ASN A 63 -14.99 -21.78 15.45
N ASN A 64 -14.51 -22.59 16.38
CA ASN A 64 -13.41 -22.27 17.28
C ASN A 64 -12.10 -21.97 16.54
N ASN A 65 -11.94 -22.46 15.31
CA ASN A 65 -10.74 -22.23 14.51
C ASN A 65 -10.56 -20.76 14.11
N TYR A 66 -11.65 -19.99 14.11
CA TYR A 66 -11.60 -18.56 13.75
C TYR A 66 -11.41 -17.65 14.95
N ASN A 67 -11.41 -18.16 16.16
CA ASN A 67 -11.25 -17.32 17.37
C ASN A 67 -9.95 -16.55 17.39
N LYS A 68 -8.87 -17.17 16.93
CA LYS A 68 -7.56 -16.56 16.82
C LYS A 68 -7.57 -15.39 15.83
N ILE A 69 -8.22 -15.59 14.69
CA ILE A 69 -8.36 -14.57 13.64
C ILE A 69 -9.23 -13.41 14.14
N ILE A 70 -10.32 -13.71 14.83
CA ILE A 70 -11.21 -12.69 15.43
C ILE A 70 -10.45 -11.80 16.40
N LYS A 71 -9.60 -12.36 17.23
CA LYS A 71 -8.77 -11.60 18.15
C LYS A 71 -7.83 -10.65 17.42
N ILE A 72 -7.23 -11.11 16.34
CA ILE A 72 -6.34 -10.29 15.51
C ILE A 72 -7.13 -9.14 14.87
N ILE A 73 -8.30 -9.43 14.28
CA ILE A 73 -9.14 -8.45 13.61
C ILE A 73 -9.62 -7.36 14.57
N ASN A 74 -10.00 -7.73 15.78
CA ASN A 74 -10.51 -6.77 16.79
C ASN A 74 -9.45 -5.79 17.28
N LYS A 75 -8.17 -6.11 17.07
CA LYS A 75 -7.04 -5.25 17.46
C LYS A 75 -6.52 -4.39 16.33
N ILE A 76 -7.12 -4.44 15.13
CA ILE A 76 -6.64 -3.69 13.98
C ILE A 76 -6.91 -2.20 14.15
N ASN A 77 -5.88 -1.39 13.95
CA ASN A 77 -6.02 0.04 13.77
C ASN A 77 -6.11 0.34 12.27
N PHE A 78 -7.34 0.55 11.77
CA PHE A 78 -7.59 0.80 10.35
C PHE A 78 -7.01 2.12 9.84
N ASP A 79 -6.64 3.03 10.73
CA ASP A 79 -6.03 4.32 10.37
C ASP A 79 -4.51 4.24 10.27
N ASN A 80 -3.90 3.11 10.63
CA ASN A 80 -2.46 2.90 10.59
C ASN A 80 -2.11 1.93 9.46
N GLU A 81 -1.36 2.43 8.44
CA GLU A 81 -0.97 1.65 7.27
C GLU A 81 -0.13 0.43 7.61
N ASP A 82 0.84 0.60 8.50
CA ASP A 82 1.74 -0.49 8.90
C ASP A 82 0.98 -1.58 9.63
N ASP A 83 0.05 -1.20 10.49
CA ASP A 83 -0.79 -2.15 11.20
C ASP A 83 -1.70 -2.93 10.25
N LEU A 84 -2.30 -2.25 9.28
CA LEU A 84 -3.11 -2.90 8.23
C LEU A 84 -2.31 -3.95 7.47
N LYS A 85 -1.11 -3.60 7.03
CA LYS A 85 -0.23 -4.50 6.27
C LYS A 85 0.17 -5.70 7.11
N GLN A 86 0.59 -5.49 8.35
CA GLN A 86 0.98 -6.56 9.26
C GLN A 86 -0.18 -7.50 9.55
N LYS A 87 -1.37 -6.98 9.82
CA LYS A 87 -2.56 -7.79 10.10
C LYS A 87 -3.03 -8.54 8.85
N TYR A 88 -2.96 -7.90 7.69
CA TYR A 88 -3.26 -8.54 6.41
C TYR A 88 -2.37 -9.77 6.19
N ILE A 89 -1.06 -9.63 6.35
CA ILE A 89 -0.10 -10.72 6.17
C ILE A 89 -0.35 -11.82 7.20
N LEU A 90 -0.54 -11.44 8.46
CA LEU A 90 -0.76 -12.39 9.55
C LEU A 90 -2.03 -13.21 9.35
N ILE A 91 -3.14 -12.57 9.00
CA ILE A 91 -4.42 -13.26 8.75
C ILE A 91 -4.33 -14.15 7.52
N LYS A 92 -3.74 -13.66 6.44
CA LYS A 92 -3.54 -14.42 5.21
C LYS A 92 -2.72 -15.69 5.47
N THR A 93 -1.66 -15.57 6.26
CA THR A 93 -0.80 -16.70 6.64
C THR A 93 -1.57 -17.72 7.49
N ASN A 94 -2.34 -17.26 8.46
CA ASN A 94 -3.16 -18.13 9.32
C ASN A 94 -4.22 -18.89 8.51
N LEU A 95 -4.88 -18.22 7.58
CA LEU A 95 -5.87 -18.84 6.70
C LEU A 95 -5.22 -19.89 5.79
N LYS A 96 -4.06 -19.58 5.25
CA LYS A 96 -3.30 -20.49 4.39
C LYS A 96 -2.87 -21.74 5.16
N ASN A 97 -2.36 -21.58 6.37
CA ASN A 97 -1.95 -22.69 7.23
C ASN A 97 -3.14 -23.56 7.61
N PHE A 98 -4.28 -22.95 7.92
CA PHE A 98 -5.52 -23.66 8.21
C PHE A 98 -5.96 -24.50 7.02
N HIS A 99 -5.93 -23.93 5.82
CA HIS A 99 -6.29 -24.62 4.58
C HIS A 99 -5.34 -25.78 4.28
N ASN A 100 -4.05 -25.57 4.41
CA ASN A 100 -3.03 -26.62 4.19
C ASN A 100 -3.21 -27.78 5.19
N LYS A 101 -3.46 -27.47 6.46
CA LYS A 101 -3.68 -28.47 7.50
C LYS A 101 -4.93 -29.31 7.21
N LYS A 102 -6.00 -28.68 6.73
CA LYS A 102 -7.23 -29.36 6.33
C LYS A 102 -7.00 -30.27 5.12
N ASN A 103 -6.24 -29.81 4.13
CA ASN A 103 -5.89 -30.62 2.95
C ASN A 103 -4.98 -31.79 3.32
N ASN A 104 -4.02 -31.61 4.20
CA ASN A 104 -3.15 -32.70 4.68
C ASN A 104 -3.97 -33.78 5.42
N ASN A 105 -4.94 -33.38 6.23
CA ASN A 105 -5.82 -34.31 6.91
C ASN A 105 -6.68 -35.12 5.92
N LYS A 106 -7.10 -34.53 4.82
CA LYS A 106 -7.82 -35.23 3.75
C LYS A 106 -6.96 -36.26 3.03
N ILE A 107 -5.67 -35.97 2.87
CA ILE A 107 -4.71 -36.87 2.19
C ILE A 107 -4.38 -38.06 3.08
N GLU A 108 -4.33 -37.91 4.38
CA GLU A 108 -4.03 -38.97 5.36
C GLU A 108 -5.19 -39.96 5.52
N ASP A 109 -6.41 -39.56 5.22
CA ASP A 109 -7.58 -40.41 5.23
C ASP A 109 -7.64 -41.25 3.95
#